data_02a4b5fb8aaa2e8b899344960382e69a
#
_entry.id   02a4b5fb8aaa2e8b899344960382e69a
#
_cell.length_a   1.000
_cell.length_b   1.000
_cell.length_c   1.000
_cell.angle_alpha   90.00
_cell.angle_beta   90.00
_cell.angle_gamma   90.00
#
_symmetry.space_group_name_H-M   'P 1'
#
loop_
_entity.id
_entity.type
_entity.pdbx_description
1 polymer ?
#
loop_
_entity_poly.entity_id
_entity_poly.type
_entity_poly.pdbx_seq_one_letter_code
_entity_poly.pdbx_strand_id
1 'polypeptide(L)' 'MNAAVQGFRELDDLVLHLKGLVIVQGLREQSGADDLELAQYGAEIERVRKQLAEYVRGAAR' A
#
# COMPACT_ATOMS: atom_id res chain seq x y z
N MET A 1 21.28 -8.30 14.42
CA MET A 1 20.03 -7.68 13.93
C MET A 1 18.86 -8.56 14.29
N ASN A 2 17.85 -8.03 14.86
CA ASN A 2 16.74 -8.85 15.34
C ASN A 2 15.53 -8.75 14.44
N ALA A 3 14.61 -9.70 14.59
CA ALA A 3 13.43 -9.82 13.76
C ALA A 3 12.48 -8.62 13.93
N ALA A 4 12.49 -8.02 15.11
CA ALA A 4 11.61 -6.87 15.37
C ALA A 4 11.96 -5.68 14.46
N VAL A 5 13.26 -5.47 14.23
CA VAL A 5 13.69 -4.38 13.35
C VAL A 5 13.26 -4.66 11.91
N GLN A 6 13.39 -5.92 11.48
CA GLN A 6 12.95 -6.31 10.15
C GLN A 6 11.44 -6.17 10.01
N GLY A 7 10.68 -6.54 11.04
CA GLY A 7 9.24 -6.42 11.02
C GLY A 7 8.78 -4.98 10.87
N PHE A 8 9.42 -4.06 11.59
CA PHE A 8 9.08 -2.65 11.47
C PHE A 8 9.42 -2.12 10.07
N ARG A 9 10.53 -2.58 9.49
CA ARG A 9 10.90 -2.17 8.15
C ARG A 9 9.86 -2.61 7.13
N GLU A 10 9.39 -3.86 7.23
CA GLU A 10 8.37 -4.36 6.32
C GLU A 10 7.08 -3.55 6.44
N LEU A 11 6.67 -3.24 7.65
CA LEU A 11 5.48 -2.44 7.87
C LEU A 11 5.64 -1.05 7.28
N ASP A 12 6.80 -0.42 7.53
CA ASP A 12 7.08 0.91 6.99
C ASP A 12 7.07 0.89 5.46
N ASP A 13 7.65 -0.14 4.85
CA ASP A 13 7.67 -0.27 3.41
C ASP A 13 6.26 -0.38 2.84
N LEU A 14 5.40 -1.16 3.48
CA LEU A 14 4.01 -1.30 3.05
C LEU A 14 3.25 0.01 3.16
N VAL A 15 3.46 0.75 4.26
CA VAL A 15 2.81 2.04 4.45
C VAL A 15 3.27 3.04 3.39
N LEU A 16 4.58 3.09 3.14
CA LEU A 16 5.12 3.98 2.12
C LEU A 16 4.62 3.63 0.73
N HIS A 17 4.55 2.33 0.44
CA HIS A 17 4.03 1.87 -0.85
C HIS A 17 2.57 2.28 -1.02
N LEU A 18 1.77 2.10 0.02
CA LEU A 18 0.36 2.50 -0.03
C LEU A 18 0.21 4.00 -0.23
N LYS A 19 0.98 4.81 0.51
CA LYS A 19 0.94 6.26 0.35
C LYS A 19 1.32 6.65 -1.08
N GLY A 20 2.36 6.04 -1.62
CA GLY A 20 2.79 6.32 -2.99
C GLY A 20 1.71 6.01 -4.00
N LEU A 21 1.03 4.86 -3.84
CA LEU A 21 -0.05 4.47 -4.74
C LEU A 21 -1.21 5.47 -4.70
N VAL A 22 -1.60 5.90 -3.50
CA VAL A 22 -2.71 6.85 -3.35
C VAL A 22 -2.35 8.19 -4.00
N ILE A 23 -1.13 8.67 -3.78
CA ILE A 23 -0.67 9.92 -4.37
C ILE A 23 -0.66 9.84 -5.89
N VAL A 24 -0.08 8.76 -6.43
CA VAL A 24 0.01 8.58 -7.88
C VAL A 24 -1.38 8.44 -8.48
N GLN A 25 -2.28 7.72 -7.84
CA GLN A 25 -3.65 7.60 -8.32
C GLN A 25 -4.30 8.98 -8.46
N GLY A 26 -4.15 9.82 -7.44
CA GLY A 26 -4.70 11.17 -7.48
C GLY A 26 -4.10 12.02 -8.59
N LEU A 27 -2.78 11.94 -8.77
CA LEU A 27 -2.11 12.68 -9.82
C LEU A 27 -2.55 12.22 -11.21
N ARG A 28 -2.67 10.90 -11.39
CA ARG A 28 -3.10 10.35 -12.67
C ARG A 28 -4.55 10.73 -12.97
N GLU A 29 -5.38 10.73 -11.94
CA GLU A 29 -6.77 11.17 -12.11
C GLU A 29 -6.83 12.61 -12.59
N GLN A 30 -6.05 13.49 -11.98
CA GLN A 30 -5.98 14.90 -12.38
C GLN A 30 -5.42 15.07 -13.78
N SER A 31 -4.55 14.17 -14.20
CA SER A 31 -3.93 14.21 -15.52
C SER A 31 -4.80 13.61 -16.61
N GLY A 32 -5.97 13.08 -16.26
CA GLY A 32 -6.90 12.53 -17.23
C GLY A 32 -6.70 11.06 -17.55
N ALA A 33 -6.14 10.30 -16.62
CA ALA A 33 -6.00 8.86 -16.82
C ALA A 33 -7.38 8.24 -17.02
N ASP A 34 -7.43 7.16 -17.84
CA ASP A 34 -8.70 6.52 -18.11
C ASP A 34 -9.15 5.63 -16.93
N ASP A 35 -10.39 5.18 -17.01
CA ASP A 35 -10.98 4.40 -15.92
C ASP A 35 -10.26 3.09 -15.68
N LEU A 36 -9.75 2.47 -16.74
CA LEU A 36 -9.00 1.21 -16.61
C LEU A 36 -7.73 1.41 -15.82
N GLU A 37 -6.98 2.46 -16.13
CA GLU A 37 -5.75 2.77 -15.42
C GLU A 37 -6.05 3.05 -13.94
N LEU A 38 -7.06 3.86 -13.66
CA LEU A 38 -7.44 4.19 -12.29
C LEU A 38 -7.90 2.95 -11.52
N ALA A 39 -8.61 2.06 -12.19
CA ALA A 39 -9.05 0.80 -11.58
C ALA A 39 -7.86 -0.08 -11.20
N GLN A 40 -6.80 -0.09 -12.02
CA GLN A 40 -5.60 -0.84 -11.72
C GLN A 40 -4.91 -0.32 -10.47
N TYR A 41 -4.81 1.00 -10.32
CA TYR A 41 -4.29 1.58 -9.08
C TYR A 41 -5.15 1.22 -7.89
N GLY A 42 -6.47 1.29 -8.05
CA GLY A 42 -7.40 0.92 -6.98
C GLY A 42 -7.24 -0.52 -6.53
N ALA A 43 -7.09 -1.43 -7.49
CA ALA A 43 -6.88 -2.84 -7.17
C ALA A 43 -5.58 -3.06 -6.39
N GLU A 44 -4.52 -2.37 -6.79
CA GLU A 44 -3.24 -2.49 -6.10
C GLU A 44 -3.32 -1.90 -4.69
N ILE A 45 -3.99 -0.77 -4.53
CA ILE A 45 -4.20 -0.16 -3.23
C ILE A 45 -4.91 -1.14 -2.30
N GLU A 46 -5.97 -1.78 -2.79
CA GLU A 46 -6.71 -2.75 -1.99
C GLU A 46 -5.86 -3.95 -1.61
N ARG A 47 -5.01 -4.41 -2.53
CA ARG A 47 -4.12 -5.53 -2.25
C ARG A 47 -3.15 -5.17 -1.12
N VAL A 48 -2.55 -3.99 -1.18
CA VAL A 48 -1.60 -3.54 -0.16
C VAL A 48 -2.32 -3.33 1.18
N ARG A 49 -3.53 -2.78 1.14
CA ARG A 49 -4.31 -2.60 2.38
C ARG A 49 -4.61 -3.93 3.05
N LYS A 50 -4.92 -4.97 2.27
CA LYS A 50 -5.14 -6.29 2.84
C LYS A 50 -3.86 -6.84 3.46
N GLN A 51 -2.72 -6.66 2.79
CA GLN A 51 -1.44 -7.08 3.35
C GLN A 51 -1.16 -6.38 4.67
N LEU A 52 -1.43 -5.07 4.74
CA LEU A 52 -1.25 -4.32 5.98
C LEU A 52 -2.15 -4.84 7.09
N ALA A 53 -3.42 -5.10 6.76
CA ALA A 53 -4.37 -5.61 7.76
C ALA A 53 -3.92 -6.96 8.31
N GLU A 54 -3.42 -7.83 7.45
CA GLU A 54 -2.92 -9.14 7.87
C GLU A 54 -1.67 -9.00 8.71
N TYR A 55 -0.79 -8.09 8.34
CA TYR A 55 0.44 -7.84 9.08
C TYR A 55 0.13 -7.37 10.49
N VAL A 56 -0.76 -6.39 10.62
CA VAL A 56 -1.16 -5.86 11.92
C VAL A 56 -1.84 -6.94 12.76
N ARG A 57 -2.70 -7.73 12.13
CA ARG A 57 -3.39 -8.83 12.81
C ARG A 57 -2.42 -9.87 13.33
N GLY A 58 -1.41 -10.21 12.51
CA GLY A 58 -0.36 -11.12 12.94
C GLY A 58 0.46 -10.57 14.08
N ALA A 59 0.76 -9.28 14.07
CA ALA A 59 1.54 -8.64 15.13
C ALA A 59 0.77 -8.57 16.45
N ALA A 60 -0.57 -8.53 16.37
CA ALA A 60 -1.40 -8.44 17.57
C ALA A 60 -1.50 -9.75 18.33
N ARG A 61 -1.06 -10.85 17.76
CA ARG A 61 -1.03 -12.14 18.43
C ARG A 61 0.21 -12.26 19.31
#